data_5ba9cc2e2fcbf3c0dbb493b7c3c0e3f3
#
_entry.id   5ba9cc2e2fcbf3c0dbb493b7c3c0e3f3
#
_cell.length_a   1.000
_cell.length_b   1.000
_cell.length_c   1.000
_cell.angle_alpha   90.00
_cell.angle_beta   90.00
_cell.angle_gamma   90.00
#
_symmetry.space_group_name_H-M   'P 1'
#
loop_
_entity.id
_entity.type
_entity.pdbx_description
1 polymer ?
#
loop_
_entity_poly.entity_id
_entity_poly.type
_entity_poly.pdbx_seq_one_letter_code
_entity_poly.pdbx_strand_id
1 'polypeptide(L)'
;MPPQEFLDSLPVLVPQQEVLQPYIPTVVGNVDYREWKKTLERMDEILRLGKAEESFLRLSLARRAERERTLAAAEGRAAHQLTPVEQASFQQRSSRALRCHLARTLTGEGFRPFARRLAESPLLQRFCQLSGLDQVRIPGKSELQRYTEWLPEEDLRKVVDTLLTAAACPGGAEGRQMIELQEPLDLEAYFLDTTCVKLNIHFPVDWVLLRDATRTLMKATLLIRKRGLKVRMEEPETFLRRMNRLCIEMTHSRRKKDGKRRRKAALRGMKKLSKVIAGHAQRHRDVLEQRWTETDLTQGQAHQIIDRIEVILERLPYAVRQAHERIIGERPVLNEEKILSLYEGHAAVYVRGKAGAEVEFGSQLLLGESQAGLIVDWELVLGHPQADTKLLGRSLERLLENGAGQKPQSVTGDRGFDSQANRRLLEEERIFNAICPKSPQELRRRMKEQRFADLQQRRSQTEARVAIFKNCFLGSRLLSKGHSRQNTQVAWAVLTHNLW
;
A
#
# COMPACT_ATOMS: atom_id res chain seq x y z
N MET A 1 9.27 23.44 -4.39
CA MET A 1 9.70 23.73 -5.77
C MET A 1 8.44 23.86 -6.61
N PRO A 2 8.25 24.90 -7.42
CA PRO A 2 7.11 25.00 -8.33
C PRO A 2 7.04 23.77 -9.24
N PRO A 3 5.84 23.29 -9.63
CA PRO A 3 5.70 22.07 -10.42
C PRO A 3 6.45 22.11 -11.74
N GLN A 4 6.56 23.29 -12.36
CA GLN A 4 7.29 23.44 -13.62
C GLN A 4 8.78 23.24 -13.41
N GLU A 5 9.39 23.89 -12.41
CA GLU A 5 10.81 23.69 -12.08
C GLU A 5 11.14 22.24 -11.74
N PHE A 6 10.23 21.55 -11.03
CA PHE A 6 10.37 20.11 -10.75
C PHE A 6 10.35 19.29 -12.04
N LEU A 7 9.37 19.53 -12.93
CA LEU A 7 9.30 18.84 -14.21
C LEU A 7 10.53 19.11 -15.07
N ASP A 8 11.03 20.35 -15.10
CA ASP A 8 12.20 20.74 -15.90
C ASP A 8 13.50 20.09 -15.40
N SER A 9 13.55 19.67 -14.13
CA SER A 9 14.66 18.88 -13.58
C SER A 9 14.67 17.41 -14.02
N LEU A 10 13.59 16.91 -14.60
CA LEU A 10 13.41 15.53 -15.02
C LEU A 10 13.74 15.34 -16.52
N PRO A 11 14.00 14.09 -16.96
CA PRO A 11 14.25 13.78 -18.37
C PRO A 11 13.16 14.31 -19.29
N VAL A 12 13.58 14.91 -20.42
CA VAL A 12 12.67 15.41 -21.44
C VAL A 12 11.99 14.24 -22.16
N LEU A 13 10.69 14.36 -22.37
CA LEU A 13 9.92 13.37 -23.14
C LEU A 13 10.16 13.57 -24.65
N VAL A 14 10.25 12.46 -25.39
CA VAL A 14 10.21 12.52 -26.85
C VAL A 14 8.76 12.56 -27.33
N PRO A 15 8.47 13.31 -28.39
CA PRO A 15 7.15 13.33 -29.01
C PRO A 15 6.70 11.91 -29.38
N GLN A 16 5.45 11.59 -29.06
CA GLN A 16 4.84 10.31 -29.45
C GLN A 16 3.95 10.51 -30.68
N GLN A 17 4.00 9.56 -31.58
CA GLN A 17 3.07 9.54 -32.70
C GLN A 17 1.66 9.28 -32.17
N GLU A 18 0.72 10.14 -32.51
CA GLU A 18 -0.69 9.90 -32.22
C GLU A 18 -1.18 8.65 -32.97
N VAL A 19 -1.72 7.71 -32.22
CA VAL A 19 -2.36 6.53 -32.79
C VAL A 19 -3.84 6.81 -32.93
N LEU A 20 -4.37 6.66 -34.15
CA LEU A 20 -5.79 6.77 -34.38
C LEU A 20 -6.55 5.75 -33.53
N GLN A 21 -7.40 6.28 -32.64
CA GLN A 21 -8.20 5.42 -31.76
C GLN A 21 -9.37 4.84 -32.53
N PRO A 22 -9.69 3.55 -32.36
CA PRO A 22 -10.84 2.95 -33.00
C PRO A 22 -12.14 3.64 -32.60
N TYR A 23 -13.09 3.76 -33.52
CA TYR A 23 -14.40 4.31 -33.22
C TYR A 23 -15.14 3.41 -32.23
N ILE A 24 -15.65 4.00 -31.16
CA ILE A 24 -16.52 3.34 -30.18
C ILE A 24 -17.96 3.82 -30.46
N PRO A 25 -18.88 2.93 -30.84
CA PRO A 25 -20.27 3.31 -31.04
C PRO A 25 -20.90 3.94 -29.81
N THR A 26 -21.81 4.90 -30.04
CA THR A 26 -22.54 5.51 -28.95
C THR A 26 -23.51 4.52 -28.33
N VAL A 27 -23.38 4.25 -27.05
CA VAL A 27 -24.31 3.40 -26.29
C VAL A 27 -25.47 4.26 -25.80
N VAL A 28 -26.69 3.89 -26.22
CA VAL A 28 -27.94 4.54 -25.80
C VAL A 28 -28.68 3.68 -24.79
N GLY A 29 -29.52 4.30 -23.95
CA GLY A 29 -30.40 3.57 -23.02
C GLY A 29 -29.76 3.07 -21.72
N ASN A 30 -28.45 3.14 -21.57
CA ASN A 30 -27.75 2.74 -20.33
C ASN A 30 -27.11 3.95 -19.63
N VAL A 31 -27.74 4.38 -18.53
CA VAL A 31 -27.29 5.55 -17.76
C VAL A 31 -25.94 5.27 -17.07
N ASP A 32 -25.79 4.10 -16.44
CA ASP A 32 -24.58 3.72 -15.70
C ASP A 32 -23.36 3.69 -16.62
N TYR A 33 -23.51 3.16 -17.83
CA TYR A 33 -22.44 3.17 -18.83
C TYR A 33 -22.04 4.59 -19.23
N ARG A 34 -23.01 5.48 -19.41
CA ARG A 34 -22.73 6.88 -19.78
C ARG A 34 -21.98 7.61 -18.68
N GLU A 35 -22.39 7.43 -17.42
CA GLU A 35 -21.71 8.02 -16.26
C GLU A 35 -20.29 7.44 -16.11
N TRP A 36 -20.14 6.13 -16.31
CA TRP A 36 -18.81 5.49 -16.32
C TRP A 36 -17.91 6.06 -17.43
N LYS A 37 -18.45 6.24 -18.64
CA LYS A 37 -17.73 6.85 -19.76
C LYS A 37 -17.28 8.27 -19.42
N LYS A 38 -18.18 9.11 -18.90
CA LYS A 38 -17.86 10.48 -18.46
C LYS A 38 -16.75 10.51 -17.40
N THR A 39 -16.81 9.59 -16.44
CA THR A 39 -15.78 9.48 -15.41
C THR A 39 -14.40 9.21 -16.02
N LEU A 40 -14.29 8.26 -16.93
CA LEU A 40 -13.01 7.96 -17.61
C LEU A 40 -12.53 9.10 -18.50
N GLU A 41 -13.43 9.76 -19.23
CA GLU A 41 -13.13 10.93 -20.06
C GLU A 41 -12.63 12.11 -19.20
N ARG A 42 -13.28 12.35 -18.06
CA ARG A 42 -12.85 13.39 -17.10
C ARG A 42 -11.48 13.06 -16.49
N MET A 43 -11.25 11.82 -16.10
CA MET A 43 -9.94 11.40 -15.60
C MET A 43 -8.84 11.56 -16.64
N ASP A 44 -9.11 11.23 -17.90
CA ASP A 44 -8.15 11.42 -19.01
C ASP A 44 -7.80 12.90 -19.19
N GLU A 45 -8.78 13.76 -19.13
CA GLU A 45 -8.60 15.21 -19.18
C GLU A 45 -7.77 15.73 -17.99
N ILE A 46 -8.11 15.32 -16.75
CA ILE A 46 -7.39 15.74 -15.55
C ILE A 46 -5.93 15.22 -15.56
N LEU A 47 -5.69 13.98 -15.99
CA LEU A 47 -4.34 13.44 -16.14
C LEU A 47 -3.47 14.30 -17.05
N ARG A 48 -4.05 14.78 -18.15
CA ARG A 48 -3.36 15.61 -19.16
C ARG A 48 -3.18 17.04 -18.65
N LEU A 49 -4.25 17.71 -18.25
CA LEU A 49 -4.24 19.12 -17.82
C LEU A 49 -3.46 19.32 -16.51
N GLY A 50 -3.61 18.39 -15.57
CA GLY A 50 -2.90 18.38 -14.28
C GLY A 50 -1.45 17.91 -14.38
N LYS A 51 -0.93 17.65 -15.60
CA LYS A 51 0.45 17.15 -15.83
C LYS A 51 0.83 15.89 -15.06
N ALA A 52 -0.15 15.17 -14.52
CA ALA A 52 0.10 13.98 -13.72
C ALA A 52 0.69 12.84 -14.56
N GLU A 53 0.21 12.64 -15.78
CA GLU A 53 0.79 11.65 -16.69
C GLU A 53 2.19 12.05 -17.14
N GLU A 54 2.43 13.32 -17.46
CA GLU A 54 3.75 13.83 -17.81
C GLU A 54 4.76 13.60 -16.67
N SER A 55 4.41 13.98 -15.45
CA SER A 55 5.21 13.74 -14.24
C SER A 55 5.53 12.25 -14.06
N PHE A 56 4.53 11.38 -14.20
CA PHE A 56 4.69 9.93 -14.11
C PHE A 56 5.67 9.38 -15.17
N LEU A 57 5.56 9.82 -16.41
CA LEU A 57 6.43 9.40 -17.51
C LEU A 57 7.88 9.84 -17.28
N ARG A 58 8.10 11.08 -16.89
CA ARG A 58 9.44 11.64 -16.62
C ARG A 58 10.11 10.93 -15.43
N LEU A 59 9.39 10.71 -14.34
CA LEU A 59 9.88 9.94 -13.19
C LEU A 59 10.20 8.49 -13.57
N SER A 60 9.39 7.86 -14.41
CA SER A 60 9.65 6.51 -14.91
C SER A 60 10.96 6.43 -15.71
N LEU A 61 11.23 7.44 -16.55
CA LEU A 61 12.49 7.54 -17.30
C LEU A 61 13.68 7.76 -16.37
N ALA A 62 13.56 8.66 -15.38
CA ALA A 62 14.59 8.92 -14.39
C ALA A 62 14.99 7.65 -13.62
N ARG A 63 13.98 6.89 -13.14
CA ARG A 63 14.20 5.60 -12.44
C ARG A 63 14.83 4.54 -13.33
N ARG A 64 14.43 4.49 -14.60
CA ARG A 64 15.06 3.58 -15.56
C ARG A 64 16.55 3.92 -15.76
N ALA A 65 16.85 5.20 -15.95
CA ALA A 65 18.24 5.66 -16.13
C ALA A 65 19.10 5.39 -14.87
N GLU A 66 18.55 5.58 -13.68
CA GLU A 66 19.21 5.27 -12.42
C GLU A 66 19.51 3.78 -12.26
N ARG A 67 18.52 2.91 -12.55
CA ARG A 67 18.70 1.45 -12.52
C ARG A 67 19.78 1.01 -13.52
N GLU A 68 19.76 1.55 -14.73
CA GLU A 68 20.75 1.23 -15.74
C GLU A 68 22.16 1.66 -15.30
N ARG A 69 22.32 2.84 -14.72
CA ARG A 69 23.60 3.29 -14.16
C ARG A 69 24.11 2.35 -13.07
N THR A 70 23.24 1.94 -12.16
CA THR A 70 23.59 1.02 -11.07
C THR A 70 24.02 -0.35 -11.61
N LEU A 71 23.31 -0.90 -12.58
CA LEU A 71 23.65 -2.17 -13.22
C LEU A 71 24.95 -2.08 -14.00
N ALA A 72 25.11 -1.04 -14.80
CA ALA A 72 26.31 -0.80 -15.59
C ALA A 72 27.57 -0.67 -14.71
N ALA A 73 27.45 0.05 -13.59
CA ALA A 73 28.53 0.17 -12.61
C ALA A 73 28.90 -1.17 -11.98
N ALA A 74 27.88 -2.01 -11.63
CA ALA A 74 28.12 -3.35 -11.10
C ALA A 74 28.77 -4.31 -12.11
N GLU A 75 28.48 -4.12 -13.41
CA GLU A 75 29.01 -4.93 -14.51
C GLU A 75 30.31 -4.32 -15.11
N GLY A 76 30.79 -3.18 -14.63
CA GLY A 76 31.99 -2.51 -15.13
C GLY A 76 31.88 -2.00 -16.59
N ARG A 77 30.66 -1.68 -17.05
CA ARG A 77 30.38 -1.18 -18.41
C ARG A 77 29.78 0.24 -18.38
N ALA A 78 29.77 0.90 -19.52
CA ALA A 78 29.05 2.18 -19.67
C ALA A 78 27.54 1.96 -19.61
N ALA A 79 26.82 2.91 -18.99
CA ALA A 79 25.36 2.88 -18.93
C ALA A 79 24.77 3.11 -20.34
N HIS A 80 23.81 2.28 -20.71
CA HIS A 80 23.12 2.40 -21.99
C HIS A 80 22.22 3.64 -22.00
N GLN A 81 22.42 4.52 -22.98
CA GLN A 81 21.52 5.63 -23.24
C GLN A 81 20.43 5.21 -24.23
N LEU A 82 19.18 5.50 -23.86
CA LEU A 82 18.05 5.16 -24.73
C LEU A 82 18.10 5.94 -26.03
N THR A 83 17.94 5.27 -27.14
CA THR A 83 17.62 5.92 -28.42
C THR A 83 16.22 6.54 -28.34
N PRO A 84 15.90 7.56 -29.18
CA PRO A 84 14.55 8.14 -29.22
C PRO A 84 13.42 7.10 -29.40
N VAL A 85 13.65 6.07 -30.20
CA VAL A 85 12.68 4.98 -30.44
C VAL A 85 12.46 4.13 -29.18
N GLU A 86 13.55 3.75 -28.49
CA GLU A 86 13.45 3.02 -27.24
C GLU A 86 12.78 3.85 -26.15
N GLN A 87 13.08 5.15 -26.09
CA GLN A 87 12.46 6.08 -25.17
C GLN A 87 10.96 6.19 -25.44
N ALA A 88 10.55 6.39 -26.69
CA ALA A 88 9.13 6.43 -27.05
C ALA A 88 8.40 5.15 -26.69
N SER A 89 8.99 3.98 -26.99
CA SER A 89 8.44 2.68 -26.60
C SER A 89 8.33 2.51 -25.08
N PHE A 90 9.29 3.02 -24.32
CA PHE A 90 9.24 2.97 -22.86
C PHE A 90 8.20 3.92 -22.28
N GLN A 91 8.06 5.14 -22.83
CA GLN A 91 7.01 6.10 -22.46
C GLN A 91 5.63 5.49 -22.68
N GLN A 92 5.37 4.88 -23.83
CA GLN A 92 4.10 4.22 -24.13
C GLN A 92 3.79 3.09 -23.11
N ARG A 93 4.79 2.28 -22.75
CA ARG A 93 4.61 1.25 -21.72
C ARG A 93 4.32 1.84 -20.35
N SER A 94 4.96 2.96 -20.00
CA SER A 94 4.75 3.68 -18.74
C SER A 94 3.33 4.26 -18.67
N SER A 95 2.85 4.89 -19.76
CA SER A 95 1.46 5.37 -19.86
C SER A 95 0.45 4.23 -19.68
N ARG A 96 0.67 3.10 -20.34
CA ARG A 96 -0.18 1.90 -20.17
C ARG A 96 -0.15 1.38 -18.73
N ALA A 97 1.01 1.40 -18.07
CA ALA A 97 1.13 0.99 -16.68
C ALA A 97 0.30 1.88 -15.75
N LEU A 98 0.41 3.20 -15.90
CA LEU A 98 -0.38 4.18 -15.18
C LEU A 98 -1.89 3.93 -15.38
N ARG A 99 -2.34 4.00 -16.62
CA ARG A 99 -3.76 3.95 -17.00
C ARG A 99 -4.43 2.62 -16.67
N CYS A 100 -3.75 1.50 -16.91
CA CYS A 100 -4.24 0.17 -16.50
C CYS A 100 -4.35 0.04 -14.98
N HIS A 101 -3.41 0.64 -14.22
CA HIS A 101 -3.48 0.56 -12.76
C HIS A 101 -4.63 1.41 -12.21
N LEU A 102 -4.82 2.63 -12.71
CA LEU A 102 -5.96 3.49 -12.35
C LEU A 102 -7.29 2.81 -12.67
N ALA A 103 -7.46 2.31 -13.88
CA ALA A 103 -8.68 1.61 -14.30
C ALA A 103 -8.96 0.36 -13.44
N ARG A 104 -7.92 -0.41 -13.10
CA ARG A 104 -8.06 -1.57 -12.21
C ARG A 104 -8.47 -1.16 -10.79
N THR A 105 -7.93 -0.07 -10.27
CA THR A 105 -8.28 0.44 -8.93
C THR A 105 -9.73 0.88 -8.90
N LEU A 106 -10.21 1.59 -9.91
CA LEU A 106 -11.60 2.00 -10.05
C LEU A 106 -12.58 0.83 -10.13
N THR A 107 -12.20 -0.25 -10.85
CA THR A 107 -13.06 -1.42 -10.96
C THR A 107 -13.02 -2.33 -9.72
N GLY A 108 -12.05 -2.14 -8.82
CA GLY A 108 -11.85 -2.98 -7.63
C GLY A 108 -11.50 -4.44 -7.94
N GLU A 109 -11.18 -4.76 -9.19
CA GLU A 109 -10.98 -6.13 -9.62
C GLU A 109 -9.57 -6.65 -9.37
N GLY A 110 -9.48 -7.97 -9.17
CA GLY A 110 -8.20 -8.68 -9.18
C GLY A 110 -7.60 -8.73 -10.59
N PHE A 111 -6.29 -8.99 -10.70
CA PHE A 111 -5.57 -8.95 -11.99
C PHE A 111 -6.16 -9.84 -13.10
N ARG A 112 -6.65 -11.04 -12.80
CA ARG A 112 -7.21 -11.94 -13.81
C ARG A 112 -8.59 -11.51 -14.30
N PRO A 113 -9.56 -11.18 -13.43
CA PRO A 113 -10.83 -10.59 -13.87
C PRO A 113 -10.62 -9.32 -14.67
N PHE A 114 -9.77 -8.41 -14.20
CA PHE A 114 -9.47 -7.16 -14.87
C PHE A 114 -8.87 -7.37 -16.28
N ALA A 115 -7.94 -8.31 -16.45
CA ALA A 115 -7.39 -8.63 -17.76
C ALA A 115 -8.47 -9.12 -18.75
N ARG A 116 -9.47 -9.85 -18.28
CA ARG A 116 -10.64 -10.25 -19.10
C ARG A 116 -11.52 -9.05 -19.43
N ARG A 117 -11.83 -8.22 -18.43
CA ARG A 117 -12.59 -6.98 -18.64
C ARG A 117 -11.93 -6.04 -19.65
N LEU A 118 -10.60 -5.90 -19.62
CA LEU A 118 -9.85 -5.14 -20.64
C LEU A 118 -10.05 -5.72 -22.04
N ALA A 119 -10.11 -7.04 -22.19
CA ALA A 119 -10.33 -7.68 -23.50
C ALA A 119 -11.77 -7.46 -24.02
N GLU A 120 -12.73 -7.31 -23.13
CA GLU A 120 -14.17 -7.19 -23.45
C GLU A 120 -14.65 -5.74 -23.59
N SER A 121 -13.90 -4.75 -23.06
CA SER A 121 -14.34 -3.36 -22.99
C SER A 121 -13.53 -2.43 -23.90
N PRO A 122 -14.05 -2.03 -25.07
CA PRO A 122 -13.41 -1.03 -25.93
C PRO A 122 -13.16 0.31 -25.23
N LEU A 123 -14.04 0.71 -24.31
CA LEU A 123 -13.89 1.93 -23.52
C LEU A 123 -12.64 1.88 -22.64
N LEU A 124 -12.41 0.77 -21.94
CA LEU A 124 -11.20 0.58 -21.11
C LEU A 124 -9.95 0.42 -21.99
N GLN A 125 -10.05 -0.22 -23.15
CA GLN A 125 -8.93 -0.33 -24.10
C GLN A 125 -8.49 1.05 -24.57
N ARG A 126 -9.45 1.93 -24.88
CA ARG A 126 -9.18 3.32 -25.24
C ARG A 126 -8.53 4.09 -24.10
N PHE A 127 -9.12 4.08 -22.90
CA PHE A 127 -8.55 4.76 -21.73
C PHE A 127 -7.14 4.27 -21.42
N CYS A 128 -6.90 2.97 -21.48
CA CYS A 128 -5.60 2.36 -21.20
C CYS A 128 -4.60 2.41 -22.37
N GLN A 129 -4.97 3.03 -23.51
CA GLN A 129 -4.13 3.17 -24.70
C GLN A 129 -3.61 1.81 -25.23
N LEU A 130 -4.49 0.80 -25.25
CA LEU A 130 -4.14 -0.57 -25.66
C LEU A 130 -4.42 -0.82 -27.15
N SER A 131 -5.26 -0.01 -27.77
CA SER A 131 -5.65 -0.15 -29.17
C SER A 131 -4.52 0.25 -30.10
N GLY A 132 -4.24 -0.59 -31.09
CA GLY A 132 -3.42 -0.28 -32.26
C GLY A 132 -4.29 -0.25 -33.50
N LEU A 133 -3.68 -0.09 -34.70
CA LEU A 133 -4.42 -0.04 -35.96
C LEU A 133 -5.17 -1.34 -36.24
N ASP A 134 -4.49 -2.47 -36.12
CA ASP A 134 -5.03 -3.78 -36.52
C ASP A 134 -5.25 -4.74 -35.36
N GLN A 135 -4.77 -4.41 -34.17
CA GLN A 135 -4.84 -5.31 -33.02
C GLN A 135 -4.83 -4.58 -31.70
N VAL A 136 -5.44 -5.20 -30.67
CA VAL A 136 -5.42 -4.74 -29.29
C VAL A 136 -4.52 -5.65 -28.47
N ARG A 137 -3.48 -5.09 -27.85
CA ARG A 137 -2.58 -5.85 -26.98
C ARG A 137 -3.00 -5.75 -25.54
N ILE A 138 -3.66 -6.79 -25.05
CA ILE A 138 -4.12 -6.86 -23.65
C ILE A 138 -2.99 -7.35 -22.74
N PRO A 139 -2.62 -6.61 -21.68
CA PRO A 139 -1.64 -7.06 -20.70
C PRO A 139 -2.18 -8.25 -19.90
N GLY A 140 -1.33 -9.27 -19.75
CA GLY A 140 -1.66 -10.44 -18.94
C GLY A 140 -1.53 -10.16 -17.43
N LYS A 141 -2.00 -11.10 -16.59
CA LYS A 141 -1.93 -11.02 -15.13
C LYS A 141 -0.55 -10.58 -14.60
N SER A 142 0.52 -11.18 -15.12
CA SER A 142 1.89 -10.92 -14.63
C SER A 142 2.40 -9.54 -15.03
N GLU A 143 1.96 -9.03 -16.16
CA GLU A 143 2.27 -7.68 -16.62
C GLU A 143 1.52 -6.64 -15.78
N LEU A 144 0.21 -6.82 -15.59
CA LEU A 144 -0.60 -5.98 -14.69
C LEU A 144 -0.05 -5.97 -13.25
N GLN A 145 0.48 -7.10 -12.78
CA GLN A 145 1.12 -7.15 -11.47
C GLN A 145 2.40 -6.32 -11.43
N ARG A 146 3.22 -6.34 -12.50
CA ARG A 146 4.42 -5.48 -12.59
C ARG A 146 4.08 -3.99 -12.64
N TYR A 147 2.94 -3.62 -13.21
CA TYR A 147 2.47 -2.24 -13.23
C TYR A 147 2.22 -1.66 -11.84
N THR A 148 1.89 -2.50 -10.85
CA THR A 148 1.72 -2.03 -9.46
C THR A 148 3.01 -1.54 -8.82
N GLU A 149 4.15 -2.03 -9.30
CA GLU A 149 5.48 -1.70 -8.78
C GLU A 149 6.28 -0.83 -9.80
N TRP A 150 5.59 -0.13 -10.70
CA TRP A 150 6.22 0.67 -11.75
C TRP A 150 7.01 1.85 -11.19
N LEU A 151 6.39 2.59 -10.28
CA LEU A 151 7.02 3.62 -9.48
C LEU A 151 6.85 3.30 -7.99
N PRO A 152 7.85 3.63 -7.15
CA PRO A 152 7.71 3.54 -5.70
C PRO A 152 6.81 4.65 -5.15
N GLU A 153 6.46 4.55 -3.87
CA GLU A 153 5.54 5.49 -3.20
C GLU A 153 6.05 6.94 -3.26
N GLU A 154 7.33 7.15 -3.01
CA GLU A 154 7.92 8.49 -3.00
C GLU A 154 7.81 9.23 -4.35
N ASP A 155 7.83 8.50 -5.47
CA ASP A 155 7.64 9.09 -6.79
C ASP A 155 6.15 9.27 -7.12
N LEU A 156 5.28 8.33 -6.71
CA LEU A 156 3.83 8.49 -6.83
C LEU A 156 3.33 9.70 -6.02
N ARG A 157 3.94 9.98 -4.88
CA ARG A 157 3.66 11.19 -4.09
C ARG A 157 3.93 12.46 -4.90
N LYS A 158 5.07 12.52 -5.60
CA LYS A 158 5.41 13.65 -6.48
C LYS A 158 4.42 13.82 -7.65
N VAL A 159 3.87 12.71 -8.17
CA VAL A 159 2.80 12.76 -9.18
C VAL A 159 1.52 13.37 -8.59
N VAL A 160 1.15 12.98 -7.36
CA VAL A 160 0.01 13.55 -6.65
C VAL A 160 0.24 15.04 -6.36
N ASP A 161 1.43 15.41 -5.88
CA ASP A 161 1.79 16.81 -5.61
C ASP A 161 1.72 17.67 -6.88
N THR A 162 2.19 17.14 -8.03
CA THR A 162 2.06 17.81 -9.33
C THR A 162 0.59 18.09 -9.68
N LEU A 163 -0.27 17.06 -9.52
CA LEU A 163 -1.71 17.17 -9.77
C LEU A 163 -2.37 18.20 -8.85
N LEU A 164 -2.10 18.14 -7.55
CA LEU A 164 -2.69 19.05 -6.55
C LEU A 164 -2.28 20.49 -6.79
N THR A 165 -1.01 20.72 -7.14
CA THR A 165 -0.51 22.07 -7.47
C THR A 165 -1.18 22.62 -8.72
N ALA A 166 -1.35 21.80 -9.75
CA ALA A 166 -2.07 22.21 -10.95
C ALA A 166 -3.54 22.54 -10.67
N ALA A 167 -4.17 21.81 -9.73
CA ALA A 167 -5.56 22.06 -9.31
C ALA A 167 -5.70 23.33 -8.43
N ALA A 168 -4.65 23.70 -7.67
CA ALA A 168 -4.65 24.88 -6.81
C ALA A 168 -4.25 26.16 -7.54
N CYS A 169 -3.60 26.08 -8.70
CA CYS A 169 -3.18 27.25 -9.47
C CYS A 169 -4.39 27.99 -10.05
N PRO A 170 -4.63 29.26 -9.68
CA PRO A 170 -5.63 30.12 -10.32
C PRO A 170 -5.09 30.57 -11.67
N GLY A 171 -5.27 29.77 -12.69
CA GLY A 171 -5.04 30.14 -14.09
C GLY A 171 -3.60 30.55 -14.46
N GLY A 172 -3.09 29.99 -15.56
CA GLY A 172 -1.84 30.46 -16.18
C GLY A 172 -1.96 31.91 -16.71
N ALA A 173 -0.95 32.41 -17.41
CA ALA A 173 -0.82 33.77 -17.92
C ALA A 173 -2.03 34.35 -18.69
N GLU A 174 -3.00 33.51 -19.06
CA GLU A 174 -4.26 33.89 -19.71
C GLU A 174 -5.49 33.82 -18.78
N GLY A 175 -5.32 33.66 -17.45
CA GLY A 175 -6.44 33.65 -16.49
C GLY A 175 -7.30 32.38 -16.54
N ARG A 176 -6.96 31.36 -17.33
CA ARG A 176 -7.66 30.08 -17.36
C ARG A 176 -7.06 29.10 -16.36
N GLN A 177 -7.91 28.46 -15.56
CA GLN A 177 -7.48 27.37 -14.69
C GLN A 177 -6.90 26.23 -15.53
N MET A 178 -5.78 25.65 -15.08
CA MET A 178 -5.18 24.48 -15.75
C MET A 178 -6.15 23.28 -15.74
N ILE A 179 -6.90 23.12 -14.65
CA ILE A 179 -8.00 22.16 -14.53
C ILE A 179 -9.25 22.99 -14.25
N GLU A 180 -10.28 22.87 -15.11
CA GLU A 180 -11.57 23.55 -14.93
C GLU A 180 -12.32 22.93 -13.76
N LEU A 181 -11.96 23.33 -12.54
CA LEU A 181 -12.76 23.08 -11.34
C LEU A 181 -13.79 24.20 -11.17
N GLN A 182 -14.91 23.90 -10.55
CA GLN A 182 -15.92 24.92 -10.21
C GLN A 182 -15.32 26.02 -9.33
N GLU A 183 -14.41 25.63 -8.43
CA GLU A 183 -13.60 26.50 -7.59
C GLU A 183 -12.15 26.00 -7.58
N PRO A 184 -11.15 26.88 -7.46
CA PRO A 184 -9.75 26.47 -7.25
C PRO A 184 -9.64 25.57 -6.02
N LEU A 185 -8.73 24.63 -6.04
CA LEU A 185 -8.48 23.77 -4.90
C LEU A 185 -7.98 24.62 -3.71
N ASP A 186 -8.77 24.66 -2.65
CA ASP A 186 -8.36 25.24 -1.38
C ASP A 186 -7.51 24.23 -0.58
N LEU A 187 -6.24 24.54 -0.45
CA LEU A 187 -5.27 23.80 0.39
C LEU A 187 -5.07 24.45 1.76
N GLU A 188 -5.75 25.56 2.05
CA GLU A 188 -5.58 26.32 3.29
C GLU A 188 -6.23 25.63 4.49
N ALA A 189 -7.31 24.88 4.27
CA ALA A 189 -7.97 24.11 5.31
C ALA A 189 -7.55 22.64 5.23
N TYR A 190 -6.90 22.15 6.28
CA TYR A 190 -6.34 20.81 6.39
C TYR A 190 -7.07 19.97 7.44
N PHE A 191 -7.58 18.81 7.03
CA PHE A 191 -8.37 17.90 7.86
C PHE A 191 -7.64 16.58 8.01
N LEU A 192 -7.39 16.17 9.26
CA LEU A 192 -6.67 14.95 9.62
C LEU A 192 -7.60 13.91 10.23
N ASP A 193 -7.45 12.68 9.80
CA ASP A 193 -8.03 11.50 10.45
C ASP A 193 -7.10 10.30 10.36
N THR A 194 -7.24 9.37 11.31
CA THR A 194 -6.53 8.10 11.30
C THR A 194 -7.49 6.94 11.20
N THR A 195 -7.09 5.91 10.48
CA THR A 195 -7.90 4.71 10.33
C THR A 195 -7.02 3.45 10.36
N CYS A 196 -7.63 2.32 10.73
CA CYS A 196 -7.00 1.02 10.57
C CYS A 196 -7.27 0.49 9.15
N VAL A 197 -6.22 0.08 8.45
CA VAL A 197 -6.31 -0.65 7.20
C VAL A 197 -5.96 -2.11 7.45
N LYS A 198 -6.88 -3.01 7.12
CA LYS A 198 -6.69 -4.45 7.34
C LYS A 198 -5.59 -4.98 6.42
N LEU A 199 -4.70 -5.78 6.97
CA LEU A 199 -3.70 -6.51 6.19
C LEU A 199 -4.23 -7.88 5.75
N ASN A 200 -3.60 -8.46 4.73
CA ASN A 200 -3.94 -9.79 4.24
C ASN A 200 -3.35 -10.88 5.14
N ILE A 201 -3.81 -10.93 6.38
CA ILE A 201 -3.42 -11.93 7.38
C ILE A 201 -4.62 -12.78 7.80
N HIS A 202 -4.35 -13.99 8.26
CA HIS A 202 -5.37 -14.80 8.94
C HIS A 202 -5.70 -14.19 10.30
N PHE A 203 -6.89 -14.52 10.84
CA PHE A 203 -7.16 -14.23 12.24
C PHE A 203 -6.03 -14.83 13.11
N PRO A 204 -5.31 -14.03 13.92
CA PRO A 204 -4.09 -14.47 14.60
C PRO A 204 -4.42 -15.46 15.72
N VAL A 205 -4.03 -16.69 15.50
CA VAL A 205 -4.15 -17.79 16.47
C VAL A 205 -2.76 -18.37 16.70
N ASP A 206 -2.27 -18.36 17.92
CA ASP A 206 -0.88 -18.66 18.26
C ASP A 206 -0.37 -19.99 17.69
N TRP A 207 -1.13 -21.06 17.83
CA TRP A 207 -0.71 -22.36 17.29
C TRP A 207 -0.82 -22.47 15.76
N VAL A 208 -1.63 -21.61 15.13
CA VAL A 208 -1.69 -21.53 13.67
C VAL A 208 -0.42 -20.91 13.12
N LEU A 209 0.19 -19.94 13.81
CA LEU A 209 1.47 -19.39 13.42
C LEU A 209 2.57 -20.48 13.38
N LEU A 210 2.59 -21.40 14.35
CA LEU A 210 3.55 -22.52 14.36
C LEU A 210 3.32 -23.50 13.18
N ARG A 211 2.07 -23.72 12.80
CA ARG A 211 1.71 -24.51 11.62
C ARG A 211 2.18 -23.80 10.33
N ASP A 212 1.96 -22.49 10.24
CA ASP A 212 2.32 -21.72 9.07
C ASP A 212 3.85 -21.65 8.91
N ALA A 213 4.60 -21.51 10.02
CA ALA A 213 6.06 -21.66 10.00
C ALA A 213 6.48 -23.02 9.45
N THR A 214 5.91 -24.11 10.00
CA THR A 214 6.19 -25.47 9.55
C THR A 214 5.92 -25.63 8.06
N ARG A 215 4.76 -25.16 7.59
CA ARG A 215 4.37 -25.23 6.18
C ARG A 215 5.37 -24.51 5.28
N THR A 216 5.81 -23.32 5.67
CA THR A 216 6.73 -22.51 4.86
C THR A 216 8.12 -23.10 4.85
N LEU A 217 8.67 -23.45 6.01
CA LEU A 217 9.99 -24.04 6.13
C LEU A 217 10.09 -25.40 5.40
N MET A 218 9.11 -26.27 5.58
CA MET A 218 9.12 -27.58 4.93
C MET A 218 8.89 -27.50 3.41
N LYS A 219 8.09 -26.55 2.92
CA LYS A 219 7.97 -26.30 1.47
C LYS A 219 9.28 -25.78 0.87
N ALA A 220 9.95 -24.85 1.54
CA ALA A 220 11.25 -24.34 1.09
C ALA A 220 12.30 -25.46 1.11
N THR A 221 12.37 -26.24 2.18
CA THR A 221 13.25 -27.42 2.29
C THR A 221 13.00 -28.43 1.16
N LEU A 222 11.73 -28.75 0.87
CA LEU A 222 11.37 -29.66 -0.21
C LEU A 222 11.83 -29.12 -1.58
N LEU A 223 11.69 -27.80 -1.80
CA LEU A 223 12.14 -27.15 -3.03
C LEU A 223 13.66 -27.30 -3.21
N ILE A 224 14.44 -27.04 -2.17
CA ILE A 224 15.90 -27.20 -2.16
C ILE A 224 16.30 -28.67 -2.47
N ARG A 225 15.63 -29.62 -1.80
CA ARG A 225 15.88 -31.06 -2.01
C ARG A 225 15.59 -31.52 -3.45
N LYS A 226 14.52 -30.97 -4.06
CA LYS A 226 14.15 -31.24 -5.45
C LYS A 226 15.18 -30.73 -6.46
N ARG A 227 16.01 -29.76 -6.06
CA ARG A 227 17.12 -29.23 -6.87
C ARG A 227 18.44 -29.97 -6.65
N GLY A 228 18.42 -31.15 -6.02
CA GLY A 228 19.59 -32.01 -5.82
C GLY A 228 20.31 -31.79 -4.48
N LEU A 229 20.08 -30.67 -3.79
CA LEU A 229 20.74 -30.36 -2.52
C LEU A 229 20.02 -31.04 -1.35
N LYS A 230 20.42 -32.28 -1.03
CA LYS A 230 19.80 -33.11 0.00
C LYS A 230 20.64 -33.15 1.27
N VAL A 231 20.02 -32.88 2.41
CA VAL A 231 20.55 -33.11 3.76
C VAL A 231 19.71 -34.20 4.41
N ARG A 232 20.35 -35.07 5.21
CA ARG A 232 19.67 -36.20 5.90
C ARG A 232 18.56 -35.71 6.81
N MET A 233 17.33 -36.13 6.52
CA MET A 233 16.11 -35.87 7.31
C MET A 233 14.98 -36.79 6.87
N GLU A 234 13.95 -36.92 7.72
CA GLU A 234 12.66 -37.51 7.30
C GLU A 234 12.03 -36.67 6.17
N GLU A 235 11.12 -37.26 5.41
CA GLU A 235 10.42 -36.53 4.35
C GLU A 235 9.64 -35.32 4.92
N PRO A 236 9.76 -34.13 4.29
CA PRO A 236 9.17 -32.89 4.78
C PRO A 236 7.66 -32.99 5.04
N GLU A 237 6.92 -33.78 4.27
CA GLU A 237 5.49 -34.00 4.44
C GLU A 237 5.14 -34.67 5.77
N THR A 238 6.06 -35.48 6.33
CA THR A 238 5.85 -36.12 7.64
C THR A 238 5.76 -35.11 8.76
N PHE A 239 6.61 -34.07 8.72
CA PHE A 239 6.57 -32.97 9.68
C PHE A 239 5.27 -32.17 9.56
N LEU A 240 4.79 -31.92 8.33
CA LEU A 240 3.51 -31.24 8.08
C LEU A 240 2.33 -32.04 8.66
N ARG A 241 2.30 -33.36 8.43
CA ARG A 241 1.25 -34.24 8.97
C ARG A 241 1.24 -34.25 10.49
N ARG A 242 2.42 -34.34 11.12
CA ARG A 242 2.55 -34.28 12.60
C ARG A 242 2.07 -32.93 13.15
N MET A 243 2.46 -31.81 12.54
CA MET A 243 2.04 -30.47 12.97
C MET A 243 0.53 -30.30 12.82
N ASN A 244 -0.06 -30.72 11.69
CA ASN A 244 -1.49 -30.65 11.47
C ASN A 244 -2.29 -31.45 12.50
N ARG A 245 -1.80 -32.66 12.87
CA ARG A 245 -2.44 -33.48 13.92
C ARG A 245 -2.46 -32.74 15.26
N LEU A 246 -1.35 -32.10 15.64
CA LEU A 246 -1.29 -31.28 16.87
C LEU A 246 -2.21 -30.07 16.81
N CYS A 247 -2.35 -29.41 15.65
CA CYS A 247 -3.31 -28.32 15.46
C CYS A 247 -4.77 -28.79 15.60
N ILE A 248 -5.10 -29.93 15.05
CA ILE A 248 -6.42 -30.55 15.20
C ILE A 248 -6.71 -30.81 16.69
N GLU A 249 -5.74 -31.36 17.43
CA GLU A 249 -5.87 -31.58 18.87
C GLU A 249 -6.08 -30.26 19.64
N MET A 250 -5.32 -29.19 19.28
CA MET A 250 -5.52 -27.84 19.86
C MET A 250 -6.95 -27.33 19.69
N THR A 251 -7.53 -27.55 18.51
CA THR A 251 -8.88 -27.07 18.17
C THR A 251 -9.97 -27.89 18.87
N HIS A 252 -9.89 -29.20 18.75
CA HIS A 252 -10.93 -30.10 19.26
C HIS A 252 -10.93 -30.25 20.79
N SER A 253 -9.78 -30.07 21.44
CA SER A 253 -9.69 -30.14 22.90
C SER A 253 -10.37 -28.98 23.63
N ARG A 254 -10.73 -27.90 22.93
CA ARG A 254 -11.32 -26.69 23.56
C ARG A 254 -12.62 -26.99 24.31
N ARG A 255 -13.42 -27.98 23.84
CA ARG A 255 -14.73 -28.32 24.38
C ARG A 255 -14.72 -29.54 25.32
N LYS A 256 -13.54 -30.15 25.60
CA LYS A 256 -13.42 -31.35 26.42
C LYS A 256 -13.16 -31.00 27.89
N LYS A 257 -13.61 -31.84 28.83
CA LYS A 257 -13.38 -31.65 30.28
C LYS A 257 -11.88 -31.53 30.61
N ASP A 258 -11.02 -32.33 29.97
CA ASP A 258 -9.56 -32.31 30.12
C ASP A 258 -8.87 -31.41 29.09
N GLY A 259 -9.61 -30.55 28.40
CA GLY A 259 -9.18 -29.77 27.24
C GLY A 259 -7.96 -28.89 27.52
N LYS A 260 -7.87 -28.29 28.71
CA LYS A 260 -6.74 -27.46 29.09
C LYS A 260 -5.44 -28.27 29.15
N ARG A 261 -5.44 -29.45 29.78
CA ARG A 261 -4.31 -30.37 29.87
C ARG A 261 -3.84 -30.83 28.47
N ARG A 262 -4.81 -31.26 27.63
CA ARG A 262 -4.54 -31.69 26.26
C ARG A 262 -3.94 -30.58 25.40
N ARG A 263 -4.45 -29.37 25.45
CA ARG A 263 -3.89 -28.22 24.73
C ARG A 263 -2.47 -27.89 25.18
N LYS A 264 -2.17 -27.93 26.49
CA LYS A 264 -0.81 -27.75 27.01
C LYS A 264 0.13 -28.85 26.49
N ALA A 265 -0.33 -30.11 26.45
CA ALA A 265 0.46 -31.22 25.91
C ALA A 265 0.71 -31.08 24.40
N ALA A 266 -0.34 -30.76 23.63
CA ALA A 266 -0.21 -30.54 22.19
C ALA A 266 0.77 -29.39 21.89
N LEU A 267 0.68 -28.26 22.61
CA LEU A 267 1.62 -27.13 22.41
C LEU A 267 3.07 -27.52 22.75
N ARG A 268 3.30 -28.32 23.79
CA ARG A 268 4.65 -28.83 24.07
C ARG A 268 5.17 -29.67 22.89
N GLY A 269 4.33 -30.51 22.30
CA GLY A 269 4.65 -31.27 21.08
C GLY A 269 4.99 -30.36 19.90
N MET A 270 4.16 -29.32 19.67
CA MET A 270 4.38 -28.35 18.61
C MET A 270 5.72 -27.60 18.78
N LYS A 271 6.06 -27.18 20.00
CA LYS A 271 7.33 -26.51 20.31
C LYS A 271 8.54 -27.41 19.99
N LYS A 272 8.51 -28.68 20.43
CA LYS A 272 9.58 -29.66 20.10
C LYS A 272 9.72 -29.85 18.61
N LEU A 273 8.59 -30.02 17.92
CA LEU A 273 8.56 -30.21 16.48
C LEU A 273 9.08 -28.98 15.74
N SER A 274 8.70 -27.78 16.14
CA SER A 274 9.17 -26.51 15.55
C SER A 274 10.67 -26.36 15.66
N LYS A 275 11.29 -26.75 16.79
CA LYS A 275 12.76 -26.72 16.97
C LYS A 275 13.46 -27.65 15.97
N VAL A 276 12.94 -28.87 15.79
CA VAL A 276 13.51 -29.84 14.82
C VAL A 276 13.38 -29.33 13.39
N ILE A 277 12.21 -28.79 13.04
CA ILE A 277 11.92 -28.21 11.72
C ILE A 277 12.85 -27.02 11.43
N ALA A 278 13.02 -26.12 12.38
CA ALA A 278 13.93 -24.98 12.25
C ALA A 278 15.37 -25.43 11.97
N GLY A 279 15.87 -26.45 12.69
CA GLY A 279 17.21 -27.00 12.47
C GLY A 279 17.37 -27.66 11.09
N HIS A 280 16.32 -28.32 10.56
CA HIS A 280 16.38 -28.86 9.20
C HIS A 280 16.36 -27.75 8.13
N ALA A 281 15.51 -26.76 8.31
CA ALA A 281 15.42 -25.63 7.39
C ALA A 281 16.72 -24.81 7.35
N GLN A 282 17.33 -24.57 8.53
CA GLN A 282 18.62 -23.89 8.64
C GLN A 282 19.69 -24.60 7.84
N ARG A 283 19.89 -25.92 8.05
CA ARG A 283 20.90 -26.70 7.32
C ARG A 283 20.68 -26.69 5.81
N HIS A 284 19.44 -26.74 5.35
CA HIS A 284 19.16 -26.69 3.91
C HIS A 284 19.38 -25.26 3.34
N ARG A 285 19.10 -24.22 4.11
CA ARG A 285 19.41 -22.84 3.76
C ARG A 285 20.93 -22.68 3.59
N ASP A 286 21.73 -23.14 4.56
CA ASP A 286 23.19 -23.04 4.53
C ASP A 286 23.78 -23.78 3.31
N VAL A 287 23.28 -24.97 3.01
CA VAL A 287 23.69 -25.71 1.81
C VAL A 287 23.29 -25.01 0.52
N LEU A 288 22.09 -24.42 0.45
CA LEU A 288 21.66 -23.67 -0.72
C LEU A 288 22.53 -22.41 -0.90
N GLU A 289 22.84 -21.69 0.17
CA GLU A 289 23.66 -20.48 0.13
C GLU A 289 25.07 -20.78 -0.41
N GLN A 290 25.66 -21.90 0.01
CA GLN A 290 27.02 -22.31 -0.42
C GLN A 290 27.06 -22.92 -1.82
N ARG A 291 26.00 -23.60 -2.24
CA ARG A 291 26.02 -24.51 -3.39
C ARG A 291 24.87 -24.24 -4.40
N TRP A 292 24.26 -23.05 -4.42
CA TRP A 292 23.18 -22.74 -5.36
C TRP A 292 23.60 -22.88 -6.82
N THR A 293 24.88 -22.63 -7.13
CA THR A 293 25.46 -22.78 -8.49
C THR A 293 25.41 -24.22 -9.02
N GLU A 294 25.25 -25.21 -8.16
CA GLU A 294 25.09 -26.63 -8.55
C GLU A 294 23.63 -26.96 -8.92
N THR A 295 22.72 -25.97 -8.82
CA THR A 295 21.31 -26.14 -9.13
C THR A 295 20.94 -25.41 -10.43
N ASP A 296 19.73 -25.66 -10.94
CA ASP A 296 19.15 -24.92 -12.06
C ASP A 296 18.48 -23.59 -11.65
N LEU A 297 18.73 -23.14 -10.40
CA LEU A 297 18.20 -21.86 -9.89
C LEU A 297 19.08 -20.69 -10.36
N THR A 298 18.43 -19.59 -10.70
CA THR A 298 19.16 -18.31 -10.81
C THR A 298 19.54 -17.82 -9.41
N GLN A 299 20.54 -16.95 -9.32
CA GLN A 299 20.95 -16.33 -8.06
C GLN A 299 19.76 -15.69 -7.33
N GLY A 300 18.93 -14.91 -8.04
CA GLY A 300 17.75 -14.29 -7.47
C GLY A 300 16.71 -15.29 -6.96
N GLN A 301 16.55 -16.44 -7.62
CA GLN A 301 15.65 -17.49 -7.13
C GLN A 301 16.21 -18.17 -5.86
N ALA A 302 17.51 -18.40 -5.80
CA ALA A 302 18.15 -18.94 -4.61
C ALA A 302 18.00 -18.00 -3.41
N HIS A 303 18.30 -16.70 -3.59
CA HIS A 303 18.11 -15.68 -2.56
C HIS A 303 16.65 -15.61 -2.08
N GLN A 304 15.66 -15.65 -2.98
CA GLN A 304 14.25 -15.64 -2.57
C GLN A 304 13.86 -16.84 -1.69
N ILE A 305 14.48 -17.99 -1.88
CA ILE A 305 14.24 -19.17 -1.04
C ILE A 305 14.92 -18.98 0.32
N ILE A 306 16.16 -18.46 0.33
CA ILE A 306 16.94 -18.17 1.53
C ILE A 306 16.20 -17.16 2.38
N ASP A 307 15.86 -15.98 1.83
CA ASP A 307 15.12 -14.91 2.53
C ASP A 307 13.83 -15.43 3.17
N ARG A 308 13.10 -16.28 2.43
CA ARG A 308 11.85 -16.86 2.95
C ARG A 308 12.08 -17.74 4.17
N ILE A 309 13.17 -18.49 4.20
CA ILE A 309 13.54 -19.33 5.35
C ILE A 309 13.96 -18.42 6.52
N GLU A 310 14.82 -17.45 6.28
CA GLU A 310 15.39 -16.56 7.29
C GLU A 310 14.32 -15.76 8.00
N VAL A 311 13.41 -15.13 7.27
CA VAL A 311 12.27 -14.37 7.84
C VAL A 311 11.44 -15.24 8.79
N ILE A 312 11.23 -16.52 8.46
CA ILE A 312 10.47 -17.41 9.34
C ILE A 312 11.31 -17.87 10.53
N LEU A 313 12.58 -18.18 10.34
CA LEU A 313 13.49 -18.58 11.43
C LEU A 313 13.68 -17.46 12.46
N GLU A 314 13.76 -16.21 12.00
CA GLU A 314 13.83 -15.03 12.87
C GLU A 314 12.57 -14.88 13.73
N ARG A 315 11.39 -15.04 13.15
CA ARG A 315 10.09 -14.78 13.83
C ARG A 315 9.55 -15.95 14.62
N LEU A 316 9.92 -17.18 14.27
CA LEU A 316 9.41 -18.40 14.91
C LEU A 316 9.67 -18.46 16.42
N PRO A 317 10.84 -18.07 16.98
CA PRO A 317 11.07 -18.07 18.42
C PRO A 317 10.06 -17.19 19.19
N TYR A 318 9.74 -16.03 18.65
CA TYR A 318 8.77 -15.09 19.25
C TYR A 318 7.35 -15.69 19.21
N ALA A 319 6.93 -16.28 18.09
CA ALA A 319 5.64 -16.95 17.99
C ALA A 319 5.52 -18.15 18.96
N VAL A 320 6.62 -18.91 19.15
CA VAL A 320 6.70 -20.01 20.12
C VAL A 320 6.59 -19.46 21.55
N ARG A 321 7.28 -18.36 21.88
CA ARG A 321 7.21 -17.69 23.18
C ARG A 321 5.79 -17.18 23.45
N GLN A 322 5.19 -16.47 22.51
CA GLN A 322 3.81 -15.97 22.63
C GLN A 322 2.80 -17.11 22.91
N ALA A 323 2.87 -18.19 22.13
CA ALA A 323 2.03 -19.35 22.35
C ALA A 323 2.24 -19.99 23.72
N HIS A 324 3.49 -20.04 24.20
CA HIS A 324 3.84 -20.56 25.53
C HIS A 324 3.23 -19.72 26.64
N GLU A 325 3.45 -18.38 26.60
CA GLU A 325 2.95 -17.48 27.65
C GLU A 325 1.43 -17.56 27.75
N ARG A 326 0.73 -17.52 26.62
CA ARG A 326 -0.75 -17.51 26.59
C ARG A 326 -1.42 -18.84 26.90
N ILE A 327 -0.81 -19.98 26.54
CA ILE A 327 -1.45 -21.29 26.62
C ILE A 327 -0.92 -22.13 27.79
N ILE A 328 0.40 -22.12 28.03
CA ILE A 328 1.02 -22.87 29.12
C ILE A 328 1.12 -21.99 30.36
N GLY A 329 1.68 -20.78 30.21
CA GLY A 329 1.86 -19.80 31.29
C GLY A 329 0.57 -19.14 31.75
N GLU A 330 -0.47 -19.12 30.88
CA GLU A 330 -1.76 -18.46 31.15
C GLU A 330 -1.61 -16.97 31.47
N ARG A 331 -0.62 -16.34 30.86
CA ARG A 331 -0.29 -14.94 31.02
C ARG A 331 -0.71 -14.13 29.78
N PRO A 332 -1.20 -12.91 29.94
CA PRO A 332 -1.43 -12.03 28.84
C PRO A 332 -0.09 -11.65 28.18
N VAL A 333 -0.11 -11.42 26.87
CA VAL A 333 0.97 -10.83 26.10
C VAL A 333 0.52 -9.44 25.70
N LEU A 334 1.36 -8.43 25.89
CA LEU A 334 1.05 -7.06 25.51
C LEU A 334 0.79 -6.95 24.00
N ASN A 335 -0.10 -6.06 23.59
CA ASN A 335 -0.46 -5.90 22.19
C ASN A 335 0.76 -5.54 21.31
N GLU A 336 1.70 -4.80 21.86
CA GLU A 336 2.95 -4.39 21.23
C GLU A 336 3.94 -5.55 21.01
N GLU A 337 3.84 -6.61 21.81
CA GLU A 337 4.70 -7.80 21.70
C GLU A 337 4.09 -8.91 20.86
N LYS A 338 2.82 -8.74 20.44
CA LYS A 338 2.10 -9.80 19.71
C LYS A 338 2.59 -9.92 18.27
N ILE A 339 2.93 -11.13 17.89
CA ILE A 339 3.09 -11.52 16.49
C ILE A 339 1.74 -11.97 15.95
N LEU A 340 1.23 -11.27 14.96
CA LEU A 340 -0.04 -11.59 14.31
C LEU A 340 0.14 -12.42 13.05
N SER A 341 1.27 -12.26 12.37
CA SER A 341 1.62 -12.97 11.15
C SER A 341 3.13 -13.17 11.06
N LEU A 342 3.54 -14.33 10.57
CA LEU A 342 4.96 -14.59 10.24
C LEU A 342 5.37 -13.96 8.90
N TYR A 343 4.39 -13.60 8.07
CA TYR A 343 4.64 -13.03 6.74
C TYR A 343 4.60 -11.50 6.74
N GLU A 344 3.69 -10.93 7.55
CA GLU A 344 3.49 -9.50 7.72
C GLU A 344 3.86 -9.12 9.16
N GLY A 345 5.18 -9.00 9.42
CA GLY A 345 5.71 -8.77 10.78
C GLY A 345 5.34 -7.40 11.38
N HIS A 346 4.93 -6.46 10.54
CA HIS A 346 4.46 -5.13 10.94
C HIS A 346 2.95 -5.08 11.23
N ALA A 347 2.21 -6.19 11.05
CA ALA A 347 0.82 -6.24 11.43
C ALA A 347 0.66 -6.04 12.95
N ALA A 348 -0.21 -5.11 13.34
CA ALA A 348 -0.43 -4.73 14.72
C ALA A 348 -1.88 -4.91 15.16
N VAL A 349 -2.07 -4.93 16.49
CA VAL A 349 -3.39 -4.91 17.12
C VAL A 349 -3.85 -3.47 17.20
N TYR A 350 -4.99 -3.16 16.61
CA TYR A 350 -5.60 -1.84 16.63
C TYR A 350 -6.86 -1.88 17.51
N VAL A 351 -6.78 -1.27 18.69
CA VAL A 351 -7.91 -1.20 19.64
C VAL A 351 -8.74 0.03 19.31
N ARG A 352 -9.97 -0.17 18.86
CA ARG A 352 -10.84 0.94 18.43
C ARG A 352 -11.87 1.37 19.47
N GLY A 353 -12.24 0.49 20.38
CA GLY A 353 -13.28 0.77 21.38
C GLY A 353 -14.66 1.12 20.80
N LYS A 354 -14.91 0.82 19.50
CA LYS A 354 -16.19 1.09 18.83
C LYS A 354 -17.10 -0.13 18.90
N ALA A 355 -18.42 0.10 18.99
CA ALA A 355 -19.43 -0.96 18.91
C ALA A 355 -19.26 -1.75 17.60
N GLY A 356 -19.15 -3.08 17.70
CA GLY A 356 -19.05 -4.00 16.56
C GLY A 356 -17.64 -4.48 16.18
N ALA A 357 -16.58 -3.79 16.56
CA ALA A 357 -15.19 -4.25 16.37
C ALA A 357 -14.28 -3.62 17.45
N GLU A 358 -14.16 -4.31 18.57
CA GLU A 358 -13.28 -3.87 19.67
C GLU A 358 -11.80 -3.85 19.24
N VAL A 359 -11.42 -4.79 18.38
CA VAL A 359 -10.04 -4.98 17.92
C VAL A 359 -10.00 -5.26 16.42
N GLU A 360 -9.14 -4.54 15.71
CA GLU A 360 -8.79 -4.79 14.31
C GLU A 360 -7.31 -5.19 14.20
N PHE A 361 -6.96 -5.92 13.13
CA PHE A 361 -5.59 -6.34 12.84
C PHE A 361 -5.13 -5.74 11.52
N GLY A 362 -4.15 -4.86 11.58
CA GLY A 362 -3.73 -4.14 10.39
C GLY A 362 -2.60 -3.16 10.64
N SER A 363 -2.56 -2.12 9.81
CA SER A 363 -1.67 -0.96 9.94
C SER A 363 -2.49 0.31 10.10
N GLN A 364 -1.94 1.27 10.83
CA GLN A 364 -2.51 2.61 10.95
C GLN A 364 -2.24 3.38 9.67
N LEU A 365 -3.26 4.03 9.15
CA LEU A 365 -3.16 4.94 8.03
C LEU A 365 -3.63 6.32 8.49
N LEU A 366 -2.74 7.31 8.41
CA LEU A 366 -3.08 8.73 8.50
C LEU A 366 -3.50 9.20 7.11
N LEU A 367 -4.56 9.98 7.05
CA LEU A 367 -5.00 10.71 5.86
C LEU A 367 -5.20 12.17 6.22
N GLY A 368 -4.67 13.04 5.37
CA GLY A 368 -4.90 14.46 5.40
C GLY A 368 -5.61 14.91 4.14
N GLU A 369 -6.73 15.61 4.27
CA GLU A 369 -7.52 16.08 3.14
C GLU A 369 -7.66 17.60 3.12
N SER A 370 -7.88 18.16 1.94
CA SER A 370 -8.23 19.56 1.72
C SER A 370 -9.71 19.82 2.00
N GLN A 371 -10.14 21.07 1.95
CA GLN A 371 -11.54 21.48 2.06
C GLN A 371 -12.44 20.76 1.05
N ALA A 372 -11.96 20.61 -0.18
CA ALA A 372 -12.67 19.90 -1.25
C ALA A 372 -12.71 18.38 -1.08
N GLY A 373 -11.89 17.81 -0.18
CA GLY A 373 -11.83 16.38 0.12
C GLY A 373 -10.82 15.60 -0.71
N LEU A 374 -9.90 16.28 -1.40
CA LEU A 374 -8.76 15.63 -2.02
C LEU A 374 -7.73 15.25 -0.95
N ILE A 375 -7.14 14.08 -1.07
CA ILE A 375 -6.11 13.63 -0.14
C ILE A 375 -4.80 14.31 -0.51
N VAL A 376 -4.29 15.14 0.39
CA VAL A 376 -3.07 15.94 0.19
C VAL A 376 -1.86 15.38 0.94
N ASP A 377 -2.09 14.56 1.96
CA ASP A 377 -1.04 13.80 2.66
C ASP A 377 -1.55 12.46 3.15
N TRP A 378 -0.65 11.49 3.25
CA TRP A 378 -0.93 10.18 3.84
C TRP A 378 0.32 9.58 4.46
N GLU A 379 0.13 8.70 5.45
CA GLU A 379 1.20 7.91 6.03
C GLU A 379 0.67 6.54 6.46
N LEU A 380 1.18 5.49 5.85
CA LEU A 380 0.98 4.13 6.35
C LEU A 380 2.04 3.85 7.43
N VAL A 381 1.61 3.87 8.68
CA VAL A 381 2.51 3.71 9.83
C VAL A 381 3.10 2.30 9.86
N LEU A 382 4.42 2.22 9.94
CA LEU A 382 5.13 0.95 10.07
C LEU A 382 5.05 0.44 11.52
N GLY A 383 4.62 -0.80 11.69
CA GLY A 383 4.58 -1.47 13.00
C GLY A 383 3.39 -1.07 13.86
N HIS A 384 3.63 -0.84 15.15
CA HIS A 384 2.57 -0.58 16.11
C HIS A 384 1.89 0.78 15.90
N PRO A 385 0.57 0.86 16.17
CA PRO A 385 -0.14 2.12 16.12
C PRO A 385 0.52 3.16 17.01
N GLN A 386 0.69 4.35 16.47
CA GLN A 386 1.20 5.50 17.21
C GLN A 386 0.04 6.38 17.67
N ALA A 387 0.25 7.11 18.76
CA ALA A 387 -0.72 8.12 19.17
C ALA A 387 -0.84 9.20 18.10
N ASP A 388 -2.07 9.58 17.77
CA ASP A 388 -2.35 10.57 16.70
C ASP A 388 -1.64 11.90 16.96
N THR A 389 -1.38 12.22 18.24
CA THR A 389 -0.59 13.39 18.64
C THR A 389 0.82 13.43 18.07
N LYS A 390 1.41 12.27 17.73
CA LYS A 390 2.76 12.18 17.14
C LYS A 390 2.75 12.28 15.62
N LEU A 391 1.58 12.10 15.00
CA LEU A 391 1.45 12.08 13.55
C LEU A 391 1.30 13.47 12.95
N LEU A 392 0.75 14.43 13.69
CA LEU A 392 0.51 15.79 13.21
C LEU A 392 1.79 16.49 12.75
N GLY A 393 2.84 16.49 13.59
CA GLY A 393 4.11 17.17 13.25
C GLY A 393 4.71 16.64 11.96
N ARG A 394 4.83 15.31 11.82
CA ARG A 394 5.34 14.67 10.60
C ARG A 394 4.50 14.95 9.36
N SER A 395 3.18 15.06 9.53
CA SER A 395 2.27 15.38 8.44
C SER A 395 2.47 16.83 7.97
N LEU A 396 2.60 17.77 8.90
CA LEU A 396 2.91 19.17 8.58
C LEU A 396 4.29 19.33 7.93
N GLU A 397 5.31 18.63 8.43
CA GLU A 397 6.65 18.61 7.81
C GLU A 397 6.56 18.18 6.34
N ARG A 398 5.87 17.07 6.03
CA ARG A 398 5.69 16.59 4.65
C ARG A 398 4.94 17.60 3.77
N LEU A 399 3.91 18.25 4.31
CA LEU A 399 3.19 19.30 3.56
C LEU A 399 4.06 20.50 3.25
N LEU A 400 4.91 20.92 4.18
CA LEU A 400 5.82 22.05 3.99
C LEU A 400 6.97 21.73 3.06
N GLU A 401 7.46 20.48 3.08
CA GLU A 401 8.57 20.04 2.22
C GLU A 401 8.13 19.74 0.77
N ASN A 402 7.02 19.03 0.62
CA ASN A 402 6.58 18.46 -0.65
C ASN A 402 5.33 19.14 -1.21
N GLY A 403 4.61 19.88 -0.38
CA GLY A 403 3.31 20.40 -0.73
C GLY A 403 3.37 21.42 -1.86
N ALA A 404 2.23 21.67 -2.44
CA ALA A 404 1.96 22.67 -3.47
C ALA A 404 2.39 24.11 -3.07
N GLY A 405 3.38 24.24 -2.19
CA GLY A 405 3.96 25.50 -1.71
C GLY A 405 3.03 26.30 -0.80
N GLN A 406 1.88 25.75 -0.43
CA GLN A 406 0.88 26.44 0.42
C GLN A 406 0.90 25.84 1.82
N LYS A 407 1.25 26.68 2.80
CA LYS A 407 1.12 26.35 4.20
C LYS A 407 -0.37 26.37 4.59
N PRO A 408 -0.88 25.34 5.29
CA PRO A 408 -2.26 25.34 5.74
C PRO A 408 -2.51 26.50 6.72
N GLN A 409 -3.61 27.21 6.55
CA GLN A 409 -4.03 28.26 7.47
C GLN A 409 -4.80 27.70 8.68
N SER A 410 -5.35 26.49 8.57
CA SER A 410 -6.05 25.82 9.64
C SER A 410 -5.84 24.31 9.60
N VAL A 411 -5.76 23.70 10.79
CA VAL A 411 -5.67 22.26 10.96
C VAL A 411 -6.82 21.77 11.84
N THR A 412 -7.56 20.80 11.31
CA THR A 412 -8.71 20.19 11.96
C THR A 412 -8.45 18.70 12.19
N GLY A 413 -8.78 18.19 13.34
CA GLY A 413 -8.63 16.77 13.69
C GLY A 413 -9.58 16.38 14.82
N ASP A 414 -9.60 15.08 15.12
CA ASP A 414 -10.36 14.58 16.25
C ASP A 414 -9.59 14.81 17.59
N ARG A 415 -10.18 14.36 18.70
CA ARG A 415 -9.58 14.48 20.04
C ARG A 415 -8.27 13.73 20.21
N GLY A 416 -7.99 12.74 19.33
CA GLY A 416 -6.75 11.99 19.35
C GLY A 416 -5.54 12.86 19.06
N PHE A 417 -5.70 13.90 18.25
CA PHE A 417 -4.63 14.86 17.91
C PHE A 417 -4.41 15.95 18.96
N ASP A 418 -5.34 16.15 19.94
CA ASP A 418 -5.20 17.22 20.92
C ASP A 418 -4.12 16.91 21.95
N SER A 419 -3.07 17.72 21.94
CA SER A 419 -1.99 17.74 22.93
C SER A 419 -1.40 19.13 23.10
N GLN A 420 -0.76 19.39 24.25
CA GLN A 420 -0.09 20.65 24.47
C GLN A 420 1.04 20.89 23.46
N ALA A 421 1.76 19.85 23.05
CA ALA A 421 2.82 19.93 22.05
C ALA A 421 2.25 20.35 20.69
N ASN A 422 1.14 19.72 20.23
CA ASN A 422 0.51 20.08 18.98
C ASN A 422 -0.12 21.49 18.99
N ARG A 423 -0.65 21.92 20.13
CA ARG A 423 -1.16 23.31 20.28
C ARG A 423 -0.04 24.33 20.13
N ARG A 424 1.14 24.09 20.75
CA ARG A 424 2.32 24.95 20.60
C ARG A 424 2.86 24.93 19.16
N LEU A 425 2.98 23.75 18.56
CA LEU A 425 3.42 23.64 17.17
C LEU A 425 2.55 24.48 16.23
N LEU A 426 1.22 24.36 16.34
CA LEU A 426 0.31 25.14 15.50
C LEU A 426 0.38 26.66 15.78
N GLU A 427 0.61 27.06 17.04
CA GLU A 427 0.80 28.47 17.42
C GLU A 427 2.12 29.03 16.85
N GLU A 428 3.23 28.30 16.99
CA GLU A 428 4.55 28.65 16.44
C GLU A 428 4.47 28.81 14.92
N GLU A 429 3.77 27.88 14.27
CA GLU A 429 3.54 27.89 12.82
C GLU A 429 2.45 28.91 12.39
N ARG A 430 1.80 29.62 13.30
CA ARG A 430 0.70 30.56 13.03
C ARG A 430 -0.46 29.91 12.26
N ILE A 431 -0.76 28.65 12.57
CA ILE A 431 -1.83 27.87 11.98
C ILE A 431 -3.02 27.87 12.94
N PHE A 432 -4.22 28.17 12.44
CA PHE A 432 -5.43 28.11 13.26
C PHE A 432 -5.69 26.68 13.71
N ASN A 433 -5.66 26.48 15.02
CA ASN A 433 -5.92 25.19 15.65
C ASN A 433 -7.42 24.91 15.71
N ALA A 434 -7.95 24.08 14.82
CA ALA A 434 -9.32 23.59 14.85
C ALA A 434 -9.43 22.11 15.30
N ILE A 435 -8.42 21.57 15.99
CA ILE A 435 -8.47 20.22 16.57
C ILE A 435 -9.52 20.19 17.70
N CYS A 436 -10.33 19.14 17.73
CA CYS A 436 -11.33 18.94 18.78
C CYS A 436 -10.65 18.77 20.15
N PRO A 437 -10.87 19.67 21.12
CA PRO A 437 -10.21 19.57 22.43
C PRO A 437 -10.74 18.39 23.25
N LYS A 438 -9.87 17.82 24.09
CA LYS A 438 -10.25 16.76 25.03
C LYS A 438 -11.21 17.23 26.10
N SER A 439 -11.09 18.49 26.52
CA SER A 439 -11.97 19.08 27.54
C SER A 439 -13.35 19.42 26.96
N PRO A 440 -14.46 18.86 27.50
CA PRO A 440 -15.80 19.21 27.08
C PRO A 440 -16.15 20.68 27.33
N GLN A 441 -15.58 21.30 28.36
CA GLN A 441 -15.81 22.72 28.67
C GLN A 441 -15.15 23.61 27.61
N GLU A 442 -13.90 23.28 27.25
CA GLU A 442 -13.18 24.00 26.18
C GLU A 442 -13.88 23.83 24.84
N LEU A 443 -14.37 22.62 24.52
CA LEU A 443 -15.14 22.38 23.29
C LEU A 443 -16.38 23.27 23.23
N ARG A 444 -17.19 23.32 24.31
CA ARG A 444 -18.38 24.19 24.37
C ARG A 444 -18.04 25.69 24.20
N ARG A 445 -16.91 26.14 24.73
CA ARG A 445 -16.41 27.48 24.55
C ARG A 445 -16.04 27.75 23.11
N ARG A 446 -15.25 26.86 22.50
CA ARG A 446 -14.76 27.03 21.12
C ARG A 446 -15.84 26.87 20.06
N MET A 447 -16.89 26.09 20.31
CA MET A 447 -18.03 25.95 19.42
C MET A 447 -18.84 27.26 19.28
N LYS A 448 -18.60 28.27 20.11
CA LYS A 448 -19.17 29.63 19.95
C LYS A 448 -18.40 30.47 18.92
N GLU A 449 -17.20 30.08 18.58
CA GLU A 449 -16.37 30.67 17.53
C GLU A 449 -16.81 30.12 16.17
N GLN A 450 -17.36 30.95 15.29
CA GLN A 450 -17.96 30.50 14.03
C GLN A 450 -16.96 29.69 13.18
N ARG A 451 -15.75 30.21 12.98
CA ARG A 451 -14.71 29.52 12.21
C ARG A 451 -14.39 28.10 12.75
N PHE A 452 -14.30 27.95 14.06
CA PHE A 452 -14.07 26.66 14.68
C PHE A 452 -15.26 25.71 14.47
N ALA A 453 -16.48 26.21 14.65
CA ALA A 453 -17.71 25.44 14.48
C ALA A 453 -17.86 24.92 13.04
N ASP A 454 -17.64 25.80 12.04
CA ASP A 454 -17.70 25.43 10.62
C ASP A 454 -16.68 24.35 10.24
N LEU A 455 -15.44 24.50 10.69
CA LEU A 455 -14.39 23.51 10.45
C LEU A 455 -14.69 22.15 11.12
N GLN A 456 -15.22 22.15 12.35
CA GLN A 456 -15.64 20.92 13.03
C GLN A 456 -16.87 20.29 12.36
N GLN A 457 -17.80 21.07 11.83
CA GLN A 457 -18.93 20.56 11.05
C GLN A 457 -18.43 19.89 9.77
N ARG A 458 -17.53 20.56 9.02
CA ARG A 458 -16.91 19.98 7.81
C ARG A 458 -16.14 18.69 8.11
N ARG A 459 -15.47 18.60 9.26
CA ARG A 459 -14.74 17.38 9.68
C ARG A 459 -15.65 16.14 9.74
N SER A 460 -16.93 16.29 10.06
CA SER A 460 -17.84 15.15 10.07
C SER A 460 -17.92 14.41 8.73
N GLN A 461 -17.64 15.09 7.61
CA GLN A 461 -17.58 14.50 6.28
C GLN A 461 -16.28 13.69 6.05
N THR A 462 -15.19 13.99 6.78
CA THR A 462 -13.90 13.29 6.65
C THR A 462 -14.04 11.81 6.96
N GLU A 463 -14.81 11.44 8.00
CA GLU A 463 -15.06 10.03 8.32
C GLU A 463 -15.76 9.28 7.17
N ALA A 464 -16.73 9.91 6.51
CA ALA A 464 -17.43 9.34 5.37
C ALA A 464 -16.48 9.19 4.16
N ARG A 465 -15.63 10.18 3.89
CA ARG A 465 -14.64 10.15 2.81
C ARG A 465 -13.57 9.10 3.04
N VAL A 466 -13.07 8.95 4.26
CA VAL A 466 -12.16 7.86 4.65
C VAL A 466 -12.81 6.50 4.39
N ALA A 467 -14.11 6.35 4.65
CA ALA A 467 -14.84 5.11 4.33
C ALA A 467 -14.94 4.87 2.82
N ILE A 468 -15.24 5.91 2.02
CA ILE A 468 -15.25 5.83 0.55
C ILE A 468 -13.86 5.45 0.04
N PHE A 469 -12.80 6.13 0.48
CA PHE A 469 -11.43 5.82 0.11
C PHE A 469 -11.08 4.35 0.37
N LYS A 470 -11.37 3.85 1.56
CA LYS A 470 -11.09 2.46 1.93
C LYS A 470 -11.88 1.44 1.12
N ASN A 471 -13.15 1.71 0.86
CA ASN A 471 -14.03 0.72 0.24
C ASN A 471 -13.95 0.75 -1.30
N CYS A 472 -13.79 1.92 -1.90
CA CYS A 472 -13.83 2.08 -3.36
C CYS A 472 -12.44 2.02 -4.00
N PHE A 473 -11.39 2.54 -3.33
CA PHE A 473 -10.07 2.68 -3.95
C PHE A 473 -9.01 1.76 -3.34
N LEU A 474 -8.99 1.62 -2.00
CA LEU A 474 -7.98 0.81 -1.33
C LEU A 474 -8.35 -0.69 -1.27
N GLY A 475 -9.66 -0.97 -1.19
CA GLY A 475 -10.21 -2.30 -1.01
C GLY A 475 -10.32 -2.71 0.47
N SER A 476 -11.03 -3.81 0.72
CA SER A 476 -11.33 -4.30 2.09
C SER A 476 -10.08 -4.66 2.91
N ARG A 477 -8.95 -4.89 2.25
CA ARG A 477 -7.64 -5.17 2.86
C ARG A 477 -6.51 -4.90 1.88
N LEU A 478 -5.32 -4.57 2.40
CA LEU A 478 -4.11 -4.50 1.58
C LEU A 478 -3.68 -5.90 1.17
N LEU A 479 -3.66 -6.14 -0.15
CA LEU A 479 -3.31 -7.46 -0.71
C LEU A 479 -1.81 -7.59 -0.98
N SER A 480 -1.10 -6.49 -1.13
CA SER A 480 0.35 -6.43 -1.31
C SER A 480 1.06 -6.92 -0.05
N LYS A 481 2.21 -7.57 -0.22
CA LYS A 481 3.03 -8.08 0.88
C LYS A 481 4.21 -7.17 1.16
N GLY A 482 4.43 -6.93 2.44
CA GLY A 482 5.50 -6.06 2.93
C GLY A 482 5.11 -4.58 2.87
N HIS A 483 5.61 -3.81 3.84
CA HIS A 483 5.22 -2.42 4.08
C HIS A 483 5.44 -1.53 2.85
N SER A 484 6.60 -1.63 2.19
CA SER A 484 6.91 -0.79 1.01
C SER A 484 5.87 -0.95 -0.11
N ARG A 485 5.50 -2.20 -0.46
CA ARG A 485 4.48 -2.46 -1.49
C ARG A 485 3.07 -2.06 -1.04
N GLN A 486 2.78 -2.15 0.25
CA GLN A 486 1.52 -1.70 0.82
C GLN A 486 1.42 -0.18 0.76
N ASN A 487 2.51 0.52 1.05
CA ASN A 487 2.59 1.98 0.94
C ASN A 487 2.41 2.43 -0.52
N THR A 488 3.06 1.75 -1.46
CA THR A 488 2.82 1.97 -2.90
C THR A 488 1.35 1.72 -3.29
N GLN A 489 0.69 0.70 -2.73
CA GLN A 489 -0.73 0.44 -2.96
C GLN A 489 -1.60 1.59 -2.42
N VAL A 490 -1.27 2.16 -1.27
CA VAL A 490 -1.95 3.35 -0.72
C VAL A 490 -1.76 4.55 -1.63
N ALA A 491 -0.53 4.82 -2.09
CA ALA A 491 -0.24 5.93 -3.00
C ALA A 491 -1.04 5.84 -4.32
N TRP A 492 -1.14 4.64 -4.90
CA TRP A 492 -1.98 4.40 -6.07
C TRP A 492 -3.47 4.66 -5.80
N ALA A 493 -3.96 4.25 -4.63
CA ALA A 493 -5.34 4.52 -4.23
C ALA A 493 -5.59 6.02 -4.05
N VAL A 494 -4.63 6.76 -3.47
CA VAL A 494 -4.69 8.23 -3.34
C VAL A 494 -4.73 8.91 -4.71
N LEU A 495 -3.81 8.55 -5.61
CA LEU A 495 -3.79 9.12 -6.96
C LEU A 495 -5.11 8.85 -7.68
N THR A 496 -5.65 7.62 -7.59
CA THR A 496 -6.92 7.27 -8.23
C THR A 496 -8.10 8.03 -7.62
N HIS A 497 -8.13 8.17 -6.29
CA HIS A 497 -9.16 8.91 -5.57
C HIS A 497 -9.17 10.39 -5.99
N ASN A 498 -8.00 11.01 -6.07
CA ASN A 498 -7.89 12.43 -6.42
C ASN A 498 -8.19 12.73 -7.90
N LEU A 499 -8.14 11.72 -8.75
CA LEU A 499 -8.52 11.82 -10.16
C LEU A 499 -10.02 11.54 -10.40
N TRP A 500 -10.66 10.83 -9.49
CA TRP A 500 -12.08 10.45 -9.57
C TRP A 500 -12.99 11.57 -9.04
#